data_1bc3921dc04bbdb57f574d4344b6d11b
#
_entry.id   1bc3921dc04bbdb57f574d4344b6d11b
#
_cell.length_a   1.000
_cell.length_b   1.000
_cell.length_c   1.000
_cell.angle_alpha   90.00
_cell.angle_beta   90.00
_cell.angle_gamma   90.00
#
_symmetry.space_group_name_H-M   'P 1'
#
loop_
_entity.id
_entity.type
_entity.pdbx_description
1 polymer ?
#
loop_
_entity_poly.entity_id
_entity_poly.type
_entity_poly.pdbx_seq_one_letter_code
_entity_poly.pdbx_strand_id
1 'polypeptide(L)'
;MRLFVDTNLILDVIAERDPFYASAARIWSMCETGVCEGFVSAISFNNVFYIVRRARNADVARKALVLMRDVFKSVAPDEQILNQAIDSDIRDFEDAIQFFSAQRVATDYLLTRNVTDFPKTHQPILAPDEFLVLMDLGNSTGESGRT
;
A
#
# COMPACT_ATOMS: atom_id res chain seq x y z
N MET A 1 6.10 -11.72 -5.37
CA MET A 1 6.22 -10.86 -4.16
C MET A 1 4.88 -10.21 -3.87
N ARG A 2 4.47 -10.24 -2.63
CA ARG A 2 3.16 -9.72 -2.18
C ARG A 2 3.37 -8.45 -1.36
N LEU A 3 2.74 -7.37 -1.77
CA LEU A 3 2.86 -6.05 -1.16
C LEU A 3 1.51 -5.59 -0.60
N PHE A 4 1.51 -5.07 0.62
CA PHE A 4 0.38 -4.34 1.15
C PHE A 4 0.68 -2.84 1.08
N VAL A 5 -0.23 -2.07 0.52
CA VAL A 5 0.00 -0.67 0.19
C VAL A 5 -0.91 0.23 1.02
N ASP A 6 -0.29 1.18 1.74
CA ASP A 6 -1.00 2.19 2.53
C ASP A 6 -1.82 3.12 1.63
N THR A 7 -2.95 3.59 2.15
CA THR A 7 -3.84 4.56 1.49
C THR A 7 -3.10 5.79 0.97
N ASN A 8 -2.11 6.30 1.71
CA ASN A 8 -1.34 7.47 1.28
C ASN A 8 -0.55 7.23 0.00
N LEU A 9 -0.02 6.03 -0.20
CA LEU A 9 0.68 5.68 -1.44
C LEU A 9 -0.29 5.71 -2.64
N ILE A 10 -1.50 5.22 -2.46
CA ILE A 10 -2.56 5.29 -3.48
C ILE A 10 -2.87 6.74 -3.83
N LEU A 11 -3.05 7.58 -2.81
CA LEU A 11 -3.35 9.00 -3.00
C LEU A 11 -2.19 9.74 -3.66
N ASP A 12 -0.95 9.37 -3.36
CA ASP A 12 0.23 9.96 -3.99
C ASP A 12 0.25 9.73 -5.50
N VAL A 13 -0.26 8.58 -5.95
CA VAL A 13 -0.40 8.30 -7.38
C VAL A 13 -1.58 9.06 -7.98
N ILE A 14 -2.76 8.93 -7.39
CA ILE A 14 -4.00 9.51 -7.94
C ILE A 14 -3.94 11.03 -7.99
N ALA A 15 -3.41 11.68 -6.95
CA ALA A 15 -3.29 13.12 -6.83
C ALA A 15 -1.93 13.67 -7.30
N GLU A 16 -1.05 12.81 -7.83
CA GLU A 16 0.28 13.19 -8.31
C GLU A 16 1.05 14.05 -7.30
N ARG A 17 1.16 13.57 -6.06
CA ARG A 17 1.75 14.31 -4.94
C ARG A 17 3.28 14.24 -4.95
N ASP A 18 3.94 15.33 -5.29
CA ASP A 18 5.39 15.42 -5.16
C ASP A 18 5.80 15.67 -3.69
N PRO A 19 6.94 15.16 -3.26
CA PRO A 19 7.95 14.38 -4.00
C PRO A 19 7.67 12.86 -4.02
N PHE A 20 6.51 12.40 -3.60
CA PHE A 20 6.18 10.99 -3.39
C PHE A 20 5.70 10.27 -4.65
N TYR A 21 5.22 11.04 -5.63
CA TYR A 21 4.56 10.49 -6.82
C TYR A 21 5.42 9.50 -7.60
N ALA A 22 6.67 9.84 -7.87
CA ALA A 22 7.52 9.03 -8.73
C ALA A 22 7.72 7.60 -8.19
N SER A 23 8.04 7.47 -6.91
CA SER A 23 8.22 6.17 -6.26
C SER A 23 6.90 5.41 -6.14
N ALA A 24 5.83 6.09 -5.75
CA ALA A 24 4.50 5.49 -5.63
C ALA A 24 3.99 4.99 -6.98
N ALA A 25 4.16 5.76 -8.04
CA ALA A 25 3.75 5.37 -9.40
C ALA A 25 4.54 4.16 -9.90
N ARG A 26 5.82 4.06 -9.58
CA ARG A 26 6.64 2.91 -9.94
C ARG A 26 6.14 1.64 -9.25
N ILE A 27 5.80 1.70 -7.98
CA ILE A 27 5.22 0.58 -7.22
C ILE A 27 3.86 0.19 -7.80
N TRP A 28 3.01 1.17 -8.09
CA TRP A 28 1.73 0.94 -8.75
C TRP A 28 1.91 0.16 -10.07
N SER A 29 2.84 0.61 -10.89
CA SER A 29 3.16 -0.05 -12.17
C SER A 29 3.63 -1.49 -11.98
N MET A 30 4.44 -1.77 -10.96
CA MET A 30 4.89 -3.13 -10.63
C MET A 30 3.71 -4.04 -10.27
N CYS A 31 2.73 -3.52 -9.57
CA CYS A 31 1.49 -4.26 -9.24
C CYS A 31 0.61 -4.42 -10.47
N GLU A 32 0.48 -3.38 -11.29
CA GLU A 32 -0.34 -3.40 -12.51
C GLU A 32 0.19 -4.39 -13.55
N THR A 33 1.50 -4.48 -13.71
CA THR A 33 2.15 -5.37 -14.69
C THR A 33 2.36 -6.80 -14.19
N GLY A 34 2.04 -7.08 -12.92
CA GLY A 34 2.15 -8.41 -12.34
C GLY A 34 3.55 -8.77 -11.81
N VAL A 35 4.48 -7.83 -11.80
CA VAL A 35 5.80 -8.02 -11.15
C VAL A 35 5.61 -8.28 -9.66
N CYS A 36 4.67 -7.56 -9.04
CA CYS A 36 4.25 -7.78 -7.66
C CYS A 36 2.73 -7.98 -7.62
N GLU A 37 2.25 -8.66 -6.57
CA GLU A 37 0.84 -8.76 -6.25
C GLU A 37 0.52 -7.72 -5.17
N GLY A 38 -0.34 -6.75 -5.49
CA GLY A 38 -0.66 -5.64 -4.60
C GLY A 38 -1.97 -5.85 -3.85
N PHE A 39 -1.95 -5.54 -2.56
CA PHE A 39 -3.12 -5.59 -1.67
C PHE A 39 -3.35 -4.23 -1.04
N VAL A 40 -4.62 -3.87 -0.85
CA VAL A 40 -5.04 -2.69 -0.09
C VAL A 40 -6.16 -3.07 0.86
N SER A 41 -6.33 -2.30 1.93
CA SER A 41 -7.52 -2.47 2.78
C SER A 41 -8.77 -2.01 2.03
N ALA A 42 -9.88 -2.72 2.25
CA ALA A 42 -11.18 -2.30 1.72
C ALA A 42 -11.56 -0.89 2.18
N ILE A 43 -11.15 -0.48 3.38
CA ILE A 43 -11.40 0.89 3.87
C ILE A 43 -10.66 1.95 3.09
N SER A 44 -9.55 1.60 2.43
CA SER A 44 -8.81 2.55 1.58
C SER A 44 -9.66 3.05 0.41
N PHE A 45 -10.56 2.21 -0.13
CA PHE A 45 -11.51 2.64 -1.16
C PHE A 45 -12.42 3.76 -0.66
N ASN A 46 -12.97 3.60 0.53
CA ASN A 46 -13.82 4.61 1.13
C ASN A 46 -13.07 5.92 1.37
N ASN A 47 -11.87 5.83 1.93
CA ASN A 47 -11.07 7.01 2.25
C ASN A 47 -10.62 7.74 0.98
N VAL A 48 -10.18 7.01 -0.04
CA VAL A 48 -9.82 7.61 -1.34
C VAL A 48 -11.04 8.29 -1.98
N PHE A 49 -12.21 7.64 -1.95
CA PHE A 49 -13.43 8.24 -2.51
C PHE A 49 -13.73 9.59 -1.88
N TYR A 50 -13.76 9.69 -0.55
CA TYR A 50 -14.08 10.94 0.14
C TYR A 50 -13.03 12.02 -0.08
N ILE A 51 -11.75 11.67 -0.08
CA ILE A 51 -10.67 12.63 -0.28
C ILE A 51 -10.71 13.19 -1.70
N VAL A 52 -10.83 12.33 -2.71
CA VAL A 52 -10.86 12.74 -4.11
C VAL A 52 -12.14 13.50 -4.44
N ARG A 53 -13.29 13.04 -3.93
CA ARG A 53 -14.55 13.74 -4.10
C ARG A 53 -14.47 15.17 -3.55
N ARG A 54 -13.89 15.34 -2.38
CA ARG A 54 -13.75 16.65 -1.72
C ARG A 54 -12.82 17.56 -2.50
N ALA A 55 -11.72 17.03 -3.05
CA ALA A 55 -10.74 17.79 -3.80
C ALA A 55 -11.21 18.10 -5.23
N ARG A 56 -12.01 17.24 -5.83
CA ARG A 56 -12.44 17.31 -7.22
C ARG A 56 -13.96 17.19 -7.34
N ASN A 57 -14.43 15.97 -7.56
CA ASN A 57 -15.86 15.65 -7.65
C ASN A 57 -16.10 14.12 -7.55
N ALA A 58 -17.37 13.70 -7.51
CA ALA A 58 -17.73 12.29 -7.38
C ALA A 58 -17.35 11.45 -8.59
N ASP A 59 -17.40 11.98 -9.80
CA ASP A 59 -17.06 11.24 -11.02
C ASP A 59 -15.57 10.90 -11.06
N VAL A 60 -14.71 11.87 -10.72
CA VAL A 60 -13.25 11.66 -10.61
C VAL A 60 -12.96 10.65 -9.50
N ALA A 61 -13.65 10.74 -8.36
CA ALA A 61 -13.49 9.79 -7.26
C ALA A 61 -13.83 8.35 -7.69
N ARG A 62 -14.93 8.13 -8.41
CA ARG A 62 -15.30 6.80 -8.90
C ARG A 62 -14.29 6.24 -9.90
N LYS A 63 -13.76 7.07 -10.77
CA LYS A 63 -12.69 6.66 -11.71
C LYS A 63 -11.44 6.21 -10.96
N ALA A 64 -11.08 6.90 -9.88
CA ALA A 64 -9.97 6.50 -9.01
C ALA A 64 -10.21 5.11 -8.40
N LEU A 65 -11.43 4.83 -7.92
CA LEU A 65 -11.77 3.52 -7.36
C LEU A 65 -11.68 2.41 -8.41
N VAL A 66 -12.07 2.67 -9.65
CA VAL A 66 -11.95 1.70 -10.75
C VAL A 66 -10.48 1.37 -11.00
N LEU A 67 -9.61 2.39 -11.04
CA LEU A 67 -8.17 2.18 -11.20
C LEU A 67 -7.58 1.32 -10.07
N MET A 68 -7.98 1.60 -8.82
CA MET A 68 -7.56 0.80 -7.66
C MET A 68 -8.02 -0.65 -7.79
N ARG A 69 -9.28 -0.87 -8.11
CA ARG A 69 -9.88 -2.21 -8.24
C ARG A 69 -9.18 -3.04 -9.30
N ASP A 70 -8.78 -2.42 -10.40
CA ASP A 70 -8.16 -3.11 -11.53
C ASP A 70 -6.72 -3.56 -11.22
N VAL A 71 -6.07 -2.95 -10.23
CA VAL A 71 -4.66 -3.20 -9.90
C VAL A 71 -4.49 -3.97 -8.59
N PHE A 72 -5.29 -3.66 -7.56
CA PHE A 72 -5.09 -4.19 -6.21
C PHE A 72 -6.21 -5.14 -5.79
N LYS A 73 -5.83 -6.15 -5.00
CA LYS A 73 -6.79 -6.98 -4.27
C LYS A 73 -7.17 -6.32 -2.96
N SER A 74 -8.45 -6.26 -2.66
CA SER A 74 -8.93 -5.67 -1.41
C SER A 74 -8.97 -6.70 -0.29
N VAL A 75 -8.58 -6.29 0.92
CA VAL A 75 -8.67 -7.09 2.13
C VAL A 75 -9.76 -6.50 3.01
N ALA A 76 -10.80 -7.28 3.27
CA ALA A 76 -11.90 -6.86 4.13
C ALA A 76 -11.48 -6.90 5.60
N PRO A 77 -11.67 -5.79 6.35
CA PRO A 77 -11.42 -5.79 7.79
C PRO A 77 -12.61 -6.45 8.51
N ASP A 78 -12.53 -7.76 8.68
CA ASP A 78 -13.54 -8.51 9.42
C ASP A 78 -13.46 -8.25 10.94
N GLU A 79 -14.35 -8.88 11.70
CA GLU A 79 -14.42 -8.69 13.16
C GLU A 79 -13.07 -9.00 13.84
N GLN A 80 -12.35 -10.05 13.40
CA GLN A 80 -11.06 -10.39 13.98
C GLN A 80 -10.03 -9.27 13.77
N ILE A 81 -9.93 -8.75 12.56
CA ILE A 81 -9.02 -7.63 12.25
C ILE A 81 -9.40 -6.39 13.06
N LEU A 82 -10.70 -6.07 13.15
CA LEU A 82 -11.17 -4.93 13.93
C LEU A 82 -10.81 -5.07 15.41
N ASN A 83 -11.02 -6.25 15.99
CA ASN A 83 -10.68 -6.50 17.39
C ASN A 83 -9.17 -6.40 17.64
N GLN A 84 -8.35 -6.96 16.74
CA GLN A 84 -6.90 -6.84 16.83
C GLN A 84 -6.46 -5.36 16.78
N ALA A 85 -7.05 -4.58 15.89
CA ALA A 85 -6.76 -3.15 15.76
C ALA A 85 -7.18 -2.36 17.01
N ILE A 86 -8.37 -2.63 17.54
CA ILE A 86 -8.90 -1.97 18.76
C ILE A 86 -7.99 -2.25 19.97
N ASP A 87 -7.53 -3.48 20.11
CA ASP A 87 -6.72 -3.93 21.24
C ASP A 87 -5.23 -3.59 21.08
N SER A 88 -4.82 -3.07 19.93
CA SER A 88 -3.41 -2.74 19.65
C SER A 88 -2.99 -1.39 20.24
N ASP A 89 -1.68 -1.19 20.34
CA ASP A 89 -1.07 0.09 20.75
C ASP A 89 -0.81 1.02 19.56
N ILE A 90 -1.24 0.65 18.34
CA ILE A 90 -1.07 1.48 17.15
C ILE A 90 -2.03 2.67 17.27
N ARG A 91 -1.45 3.88 17.28
CA ARG A 91 -2.19 5.11 17.59
C ARG A 91 -3.29 5.42 16.57
N ASP A 92 -2.99 5.33 15.28
CA ASP A 92 -3.95 5.57 14.21
C ASP A 92 -4.73 4.28 13.91
N PHE A 93 -6.05 4.36 13.96
CA PHE A 93 -6.91 3.19 13.81
C PHE A 93 -6.88 2.62 12.38
N GLU A 94 -6.81 3.48 11.38
CA GLU A 94 -6.65 3.03 9.99
C GLU A 94 -5.34 2.28 9.80
N ASP A 95 -4.24 2.80 10.34
CA ASP A 95 -2.94 2.13 10.28
C ASP A 95 -2.98 0.77 10.98
N ALA A 96 -3.68 0.68 12.12
CA ALA A 96 -3.87 -0.59 12.82
C ALA A 96 -4.62 -1.61 11.96
N ILE A 97 -5.69 -1.21 11.31
CA ILE A 97 -6.43 -2.08 10.39
C ILE A 97 -5.54 -2.55 9.24
N GLN A 98 -4.78 -1.65 8.65
CA GLN A 98 -3.86 -1.98 7.55
C GLN A 98 -2.78 -2.96 7.99
N PHE A 99 -2.20 -2.75 9.16
CA PHE A 99 -1.17 -3.63 9.72
C PHE A 99 -1.67 -5.07 9.89
N PHE A 100 -2.82 -5.25 10.53
CA PHE A 100 -3.39 -6.59 10.75
C PHE A 100 -3.93 -7.21 9.47
N SER A 101 -4.39 -6.40 8.52
CA SER A 101 -4.77 -6.87 7.19
C SER A 101 -3.57 -7.40 6.40
N ALA A 102 -2.43 -6.70 6.47
CA ALA A 102 -1.19 -7.14 5.83
C ALA A 102 -0.71 -8.48 6.40
N GLN A 103 -0.80 -8.65 7.71
CA GLN A 103 -0.48 -9.92 8.36
C GLN A 103 -1.43 -11.05 7.93
N ARG A 104 -2.73 -10.75 7.83
CA ARG A 104 -3.76 -11.72 7.43
C ARG A 104 -3.46 -12.35 6.08
N VAL A 105 -3.05 -11.55 5.11
CA VAL A 105 -2.76 -12.02 3.75
C VAL A 105 -1.29 -12.37 3.54
N ALA A 106 -0.50 -12.38 4.61
CA ALA A 106 0.90 -12.78 4.61
C ALA A 106 1.71 -12.05 3.52
N THR A 107 1.61 -10.72 3.49
CA THR A 107 2.40 -9.91 2.56
C THR A 107 3.88 -9.89 2.94
N ASP A 108 4.75 -9.81 1.94
CA ASP A 108 6.19 -9.72 2.16
C ASP A 108 6.59 -8.36 2.75
N TYR A 109 5.94 -7.30 2.30
CA TYR A 109 6.17 -5.93 2.79
C TYR A 109 4.88 -5.15 2.90
N LEU A 110 4.78 -4.33 3.94
CA LEU A 110 3.81 -3.24 4.04
C LEU A 110 4.53 -1.96 3.66
N LEU A 111 4.03 -1.26 2.66
CA LEU A 111 4.64 -0.03 2.13
C LEU A 111 3.88 1.20 2.61
N THR A 112 4.58 2.08 3.31
CA THR A 112 4.02 3.31 3.88
C THR A 112 5.08 4.40 3.95
N ARG A 113 4.67 5.67 3.85
CA ARG A 113 5.56 6.81 4.12
C ARG A 113 5.86 6.98 5.61
N ASN A 114 5.00 6.46 6.47
CA ASN A 114 5.03 6.68 7.92
C ASN A 114 5.50 5.42 8.66
N VAL A 115 6.66 4.89 8.29
CA VAL A 115 7.21 3.64 8.86
C VAL A 115 7.27 3.67 10.38
N THR A 116 7.59 4.82 10.98
CA THR A 116 7.72 4.96 12.45
C THR A 116 6.40 4.88 13.20
N ASP A 117 5.25 5.02 12.51
CA ASP A 117 3.92 4.93 13.11
C ASP A 117 3.48 3.47 13.34
N PHE A 118 4.26 2.52 12.83
CA PHE A 118 3.97 1.09 12.93
C PHE A 118 4.91 0.40 13.91
N PRO A 119 4.45 -0.68 14.57
CA PRO A 119 5.30 -1.42 15.50
C PRO A 119 6.41 -2.17 14.77
N LYS A 120 7.56 -2.30 15.42
CA LYS A 120 8.66 -3.15 14.96
C LYS A 120 8.33 -4.60 15.27
N THR A 121 7.83 -5.33 14.29
CA THR A 121 7.45 -6.73 14.39
C THR A 121 8.09 -7.55 13.27
N HIS A 122 7.67 -8.79 13.14
CA HIS A 122 8.11 -9.68 12.05
C HIS A 122 7.60 -9.24 10.68
N GLN A 123 6.59 -8.35 10.62
CA GLN A 123 6.10 -7.80 9.35
C GLN A 123 7.07 -6.71 8.87
N PRO A 124 7.79 -6.93 7.75
CA PRO A 124 8.66 -5.88 7.21
C PRO A 124 7.84 -4.69 6.71
N ILE A 125 8.21 -3.50 7.19
CA ILE A 125 7.54 -2.25 6.85
C ILE A 125 8.59 -1.32 6.26
N LEU A 126 8.38 -0.85 5.03
CA LEU A 126 9.33 -0.02 4.30
C LEU A 126 8.64 1.20 3.70
N ALA A 127 9.41 2.29 3.59
CA ALA A 127 9.03 3.39 2.74
C ALA A 127 9.14 2.99 1.26
N PRO A 128 8.37 3.61 0.35
CA PRO A 128 8.44 3.31 -1.07
C PRO A 128 9.86 3.37 -1.65
N ASP A 129 10.63 4.40 -1.31
CA ASP A 129 12.00 4.55 -1.80
C ASP A 129 12.92 3.42 -1.32
N GLU A 130 12.80 3.02 -0.07
CA GLU A 130 13.58 1.92 0.50
C GLU A 130 13.28 0.59 -0.20
N PHE A 131 12.01 0.33 -0.46
CA PHE A 131 11.58 -0.86 -1.19
C PHE A 131 12.16 -0.90 -2.60
N LEU A 132 12.11 0.22 -3.32
CA LEU A 132 12.66 0.30 -4.69
C LEU A 132 14.17 0.08 -4.72
N VAL A 133 14.90 0.59 -3.74
CA VAL A 133 16.34 0.34 -3.61
C VAL A 133 16.60 -1.16 -3.45
N LEU A 134 15.84 -1.85 -2.61
CA LEU A 134 15.98 -3.31 -2.43
C LEU A 134 15.71 -4.07 -3.73
N MET A 135 14.68 -3.68 -4.48
CA MET A 135 14.35 -4.32 -5.75
C MET A 135 15.46 -4.11 -6.79
N ASP A 136 16.04 -2.92 -6.88
CA ASP A 136 17.11 -2.61 -7.80
C ASP A 136 18.41 -3.38 -7.45
N LEU A 137 18.73 -3.54 -6.16
CA LEU A 137 19.86 -4.35 -5.70
C LEU A 137 19.66 -5.84 -6.03
N GLY A 138 18.44 -6.37 -5.85
CA GLY A 138 18.12 -7.75 -6.20
C GLY A 138 18.29 -8.02 -7.69
N ASN A 139 17.93 -7.08 -8.55
CA ASN A 139 18.07 -7.20 -10.00
C ASN A 139 19.54 -7.16 -10.43
N SER A 140 20.37 -6.31 -9.82
CA SER A 140 21.79 -6.22 -10.16
C SER A 140 22.59 -7.46 -9.75
N THR A 141 22.21 -8.17 -8.71
CA THR A 141 22.83 -9.45 -8.34
C THR A 141 22.42 -10.61 -9.26
N GLY A 142 21.22 -10.51 -9.88
CA GLY A 142 20.76 -11.49 -10.86
C GLY A 142 21.46 -11.42 -12.21
N GLU A 143 21.91 -10.24 -12.62
CA GLU A 143 22.63 -10.04 -13.88
C GLU A 143 24.09 -10.50 -13.83
N SER A 144 24.74 -10.42 -12.66
CA SER A 144 26.14 -10.87 -12.51
C SER A 144 26.28 -12.40 -12.46
N GLY A 145 25.21 -13.16 -12.34
CA GLY A 145 25.21 -14.62 -12.35
C GLY A 145 24.98 -15.27 -13.73
N ARG A 146 24.89 -14.47 -14.80
CA ARG A 146 24.64 -14.93 -16.18
C ARG A 146 25.87 -14.75 -17.09
N THR A 147 26.98 -15.17 -16.65
CA THR A 147 28.17 -15.31 -17.53
C THR A 147 28.46 -16.75 -17.83
#